data_5958bd18099d51ed158cd4a5237b316f
#
_entry.id   5958bd18099d51ed158cd4a5237b316f
#
_cell.length_a   1.000
_cell.length_b   1.000
_cell.length_c   1.000
_cell.angle_alpha   90.00
_cell.angle_beta   90.00
_cell.angle_gamma   90.00
#
_symmetry.space_group_name_H-M   'P 1'
#
loop_
_entity.id
_entity.type
_entity.pdbx_description
1 polymer ?
#
loop_
_entity_poly.entity_id
_entity_poly.type
_entity_poly.pdbx_seq_one_letter_code
_entity_poly.pdbx_strand_id
1 'polypeptide(L)'
;MPSSPDEQVLVSPRYLAGEGDLGTVLKPLIHLHEWSHTFDRSLASVVATSHDGRLEVAMEPHKLDFNWWRVTCREAPSAPPRWEASFSHYVPVELIGAFTQALAADRYTRPEEIVAEDTASPTTAWRPLLKAGWHLQEDQWSTVLTSPDGRAKFGYSPAVPDEDGRRIELSEPWFARVTCETWEGDWHASFGAAVPARYLTFFAAGLADTAPVSRKRSQIPTPALSTATVRPARGEDVPRRFSAVEFAGALFNPAHSEQGNPPRRR
;
A
#
# COMPACT_ATOMS: atom_id res chain seq x y z
N MET A 1 10.91 -20.62 -26.33
CA MET A 1 12.00 -20.60 -25.35
C MET A 1 11.38 -20.39 -23.96
N PRO A 2 11.76 -21.12 -22.92
CA PRO A 2 11.27 -20.82 -21.57
C PRO A 2 11.71 -19.41 -21.19
N SER A 3 10.77 -18.62 -20.64
CA SER A 3 11.03 -17.26 -20.16
C SER A 3 11.97 -17.32 -18.96
N SER A 4 12.96 -16.41 -18.91
CA SER A 4 13.87 -16.31 -17.76
C SER A 4 13.13 -15.83 -16.51
N PRO A 5 13.40 -16.38 -15.31
CA PRO A 5 12.82 -15.88 -14.06
C PRO A 5 13.18 -14.40 -13.76
N ASP A 6 14.33 -13.92 -14.26
CA ASP A 6 14.76 -12.55 -14.15
C ASP A 6 14.28 -11.62 -15.27
N GLU A 7 13.50 -12.15 -16.22
CA GLU A 7 12.92 -11.35 -17.28
C GLU A 7 12.04 -10.25 -16.72
N GLN A 8 12.27 -9.01 -17.17
CA GLN A 8 11.40 -7.88 -16.85
C GLN A 8 10.13 -7.94 -17.69
N VAL A 9 9.00 -7.91 -17.02
CA VAL A 9 7.68 -7.98 -17.66
C VAL A 9 6.77 -6.87 -17.13
N LEU A 10 5.79 -6.52 -17.93
CA LEU A 10 4.69 -5.64 -17.57
C LEU A 10 3.46 -6.48 -17.23
N VAL A 11 2.83 -6.18 -16.12
CA VAL A 11 1.70 -6.93 -15.55
C VAL A 11 0.48 -6.04 -15.39
N SER A 12 -0.67 -6.52 -15.85
CA SER A 12 -1.98 -5.86 -15.68
C SER A 12 -3.07 -6.93 -15.49
N PRO A 13 -4.07 -6.71 -14.63
CA PRO A 13 -4.25 -5.54 -13.77
C PRO A 13 -3.21 -5.51 -12.64
N ARG A 14 -2.97 -4.29 -12.12
CA ARG A 14 -1.95 -4.03 -11.09
C ARG A 14 -2.12 -4.88 -9.84
N TYR A 15 -3.33 -5.12 -9.39
CA TYR A 15 -3.60 -5.91 -8.18
C TYR A 15 -3.22 -7.40 -8.27
N LEU A 16 -2.86 -7.90 -9.46
CA LEU A 16 -2.31 -9.25 -9.66
C LEU A 16 -0.77 -9.27 -9.80
N ALA A 17 -0.12 -8.12 -9.70
CA ALA A 17 1.30 -8.00 -10.02
C ALA A 17 2.25 -8.50 -8.91
N GLY A 18 1.74 -8.83 -7.73
CA GLY A 18 2.56 -9.13 -6.56
C GLY A 18 3.25 -7.89 -5.99
N GLU A 19 4.11 -8.11 -4.99
CA GLU A 19 4.67 -7.08 -4.12
C GLU A 19 5.35 -5.92 -4.87
N GLY A 20 6.43 -6.16 -5.56
CA GLY A 20 7.19 -5.13 -6.28
C GLY A 20 8.42 -4.59 -5.53
N ASP A 21 8.83 -3.35 -5.85
CA ASP A 21 10.00 -2.69 -5.26
C ASP A 21 9.60 -1.84 -4.05
N LEU A 22 10.06 -2.21 -2.85
CA LEU A 22 9.81 -1.49 -1.59
C LEU A 22 10.18 0.00 -1.66
N GLY A 23 11.16 0.34 -2.49
CA GLY A 23 11.54 1.72 -2.75
C GLY A 23 10.41 2.59 -3.29
N THR A 24 9.39 2.00 -3.92
CA THR A 24 8.20 2.72 -4.39
C THR A 24 7.43 3.38 -3.23
N VAL A 25 7.40 2.75 -2.07
CA VAL A 25 6.76 3.29 -0.86
C VAL A 25 7.73 4.17 -0.09
N LEU A 26 8.91 3.66 0.23
CA LEU A 26 9.81 4.27 1.22
C LEU A 26 10.61 5.47 0.68
N LYS A 27 11.06 5.42 -0.58
CA LYS A 27 11.87 6.53 -1.13
C LYS A 27 11.18 7.87 -1.12
N PRO A 28 9.92 8.01 -1.56
CA PRO A 28 9.23 9.29 -1.50
C PRO A 28 9.10 9.81 -0.06
N LEU A 29 8.83 8.94 0.91
CA LEU A 29 8.72 9.32 2.31
C LEU A 29 10.05 9.87 2.83
N ILE A 30 11.15 9.16 2.58
CA ILE A 30 12.48 9.49 3.13
C ILE A 30 13.12 10.66 2.38
N HIS A 31 13.10 10.66 1.03
CA HIS A 31 13.86 11.64 0.25
C HIS A 31 13.06 12.86 -0.19
N LEU A 32 11.74 12.73 -0.42
CA LEU A 32 10.89 13.85 -0.83
C LEU A 32 10.25 14.54 0.38
N HIS A 33 9.81 13.73 1.36
CA HIS A 33 9.12 14.22 2.56
C HIS A 33 10.03 14.28 3.79
N GLU A 34 11.33 13.94 3.66
CA GLU A 34 12.36 14.03 4.70
C GLU A 34 12.01 13.29 6.00
N TRP A 35 11.28 12.16 5.89
CA TRP A 35 10.94 11.35 7.04
C TRP A 35 12.19 10.70 7.63
N SER A 36 12.30 10.67 8.96
CA SER A 36 13.30 9.86 9.64
C SER A 36 13.03 8.37 9.42
N HIS A 37 14.07 7.55 9.45
CA HIS A 37 13.89 6.11 9.31
C HIS A 37 14.88 5.32 10.13
N THR A 38 14.48 4.11 10.50
CA THR A 38 15.31 3.09 11.13
C THR A 38 15.28 1.82 10.30
N PHE A 39 16.38 1.09 10.30
CA PHE A 39 16.50 -0.19 9.60
C PHE A 39 17.12 -1.24 10.52
N ASP A 40 16.40 -2.34 10.74
CA ASP A 40 16.94 -3.52 11.42
C ASP A 40 17.33 -4.57 10.38
N ARG A 41 18.65 -4.78 10.24
CA ARG A 41 19.19 -5.76 9.28
C ARG A 41 18.87 -7.20 9.65
N SER A 42 18.76 -7.50 10.94
CA SER A 42 18.52 -8.86 11.43
C SER A 42 17.08 -9.32 11.13
N LEU A 43 16.14 -8.38 11.13
CA LEU A 43 14.73 -8.60 10.88
C LEU A 43 14.31 -8.19 9.46
N ALA A 44 15.23 -7.60 8.67
CA ALA A 44 14.94 -7.00 7.38
C ALA A 44 13.78 -5.99 7.43
N SER A 45 13.62 -5.29 8.56
CA SER A 45 12.52 -4.35 8.79
C SER A 45 12.94 -2.89 8.63
N VAL A 46 12.02 -2.08 8.15
CA VAL A 46 12.19 -0.63 7.98
C VAL A 46 11.02 0.08 8.61
N VAL A 47 11.30 1.12 9.39
CA VAL A 47 10.28 2.02 9.93
C VAL A 47 10.62 3.44 9.49
N ALA A 48 9.72 4.07 8.77
CA ALA A 48 9.80 5.49 8.39
C ALA A 48 8.79 6.28 9.22
N THR A 49 9.25 7.40 9.83
CA THR A 49 8.45 8.21 10.74
C THR A 49 8.45 9.66 10.27
N SER A 50 7.28 10.28 10.22
CA SER A 50 7.13 11.70 9.88
C SER A 50 7.87 12.58 10.88
N HIS A 51 8.28 13.78 10.44
CA HIS A 51 9.09 14.70 11.25
C HIS A 51 8.46 15.05 12.61
N ASP A 52 7.14 15.08 12.69
CA ASP A 52 6.40 15.33 13.95
C ASP A 52 6.07 14.05 14.73
N GLY A 53 6.48 12.87 14.26
CA GLY A 53 6.27 11.59 14.92
C GLY A 53 4.82 11.10 14.94
N ARG A 54 3.90 11.73 14.19
CA ARG A 54 2.46 11.37 14.18
C ARG A 54 2.12 10.29 13.16
N LEU A 55 2.89 10.17 12.07
CA LEU A 55 2.73 9.15 11.05
C LEU A 55 3.93 8.22 11.04
N GLU A 56 3.66 6.94 10.95
CA GLU A 56 4.65 5.88 10.86
C GLU A 56 4.27 4.90 9.74
N VAL A 57 5.22 4.52 8.94
CA VAL A 57 5.10 3.47 7.92
C VAL A 57 6.17 2.42 8.21
N ALA A 58 5.73 1.24 8.62
CA ALA A 58 6.59 0.12 8.95
C ALA A 58 6.46 -0.99 7.90
N MET A 59 7.59 -1.59 7.52
CA MET A 59 7.68 -2.83 6.75
C MET A 59 8.40 -3.86 7.62
N GLU A 60 7.70 -4.92 8.02
CA GLU A 60 8.11 -5.87 9.05
C GLU A 60 7.81 -7.31 8.61
N PRO A 61 8.60 -7.90 7.67
CA PRO A 61 8.32 -9.20 7.05
C PRO A 61 8.44 -10.39 8.02
N HIS A 62 9.01 -10.18 9.20
CA HIS A 62 9.16 -11.20 10.23
C HIS A 62 7.91 -11.40 11.11
N LYS A 63 6.90 -10.54 10.99
CA LYS A 63 5.67 -10.68 11.78
C LYS A 63 4.83 -11.86 11.32
N LEU A 64 4.36 -12.63 12.29
CA LEU A 64 3.61 -13.87 12.06
C LEU A 64 2.16 -13.64 11.58
N ASP A 65 1.67 -12.43 11.66
CA ASP A 65 0.31 -12.07 11.25
C ASP A 65 0.16 -11.84 9.74
N PHE A 66 1.24 -12.08 8.96
CA PHE A 66 1.31 -11.87 7.51
C PHE A 66 1.09 -10.42 7.04
N ASN A 67 0.89 -9.47 7.95
CA ASN A 67 0.77 -8.06 7.65
C ASN A 67 2.16 -7.42 7.65
N TRP A 68 2.81 -7.48 6.50
CA TRP A 68 4.18 -6.97 6.34
C TRP A 68 4.28 -5.45 6.42
N TRP A 69 3.21 -4.76 6.01
CA TRP A 69 3.17 -3.32 6.04
C TRP A 69 2.13 -2.83 7.04
N ARG A 70 2.51 -1.81 7.79
CA ARG A 70 1.62 -1.11 8.70
C ARG A 70 1.79 0.39 8.54
N VAL A 71 0.68 1.11 8.50
CA VAL A 71 0.65 2.56 8.57
C VAL A 71 -0.11 2.95 9.82
N THR A 72 0.54 3.71 10.68
CA THR A 72 -0.03 4.14 11.96
C THR A 72 -0.13 5.66 11.99
N CYS A 73 -1.27 6.18 12.40
CA CYS A 73 -1.48 7.60 12.67
C CYS A 73 -1.81 7.82 14.14
N ARG A 74 -1.20 8.85 14.73
CA ARG A 74 -1.36 9.23 16.13
C ARG A 74 -1.73 10.70 16.23
N GLU A 75 -2.42 11.10 17.32
CA GLU A 75 -2.67 12.52 17.61
C GLU A 75 -1.40 13.24 18.07
N ALA A 76 -0.53 12.52 18.76
CA ALA A 76 0.80 12.98 19.19
C ALA A 76 1.79 11.80 19.15
N PRO A 77 3.12 12.04 19.13
CA PRO A 77 4.14 10.99 18.98
C PRO A 77 4.02 9.82 19.95
N SER A 78 3.63 10.10 21.19
CA SER A 78 3.49 9.08 22.26
C SER A 78 2.04 8.65 22.51
N ALA A 79 1.09 9.16 21.76
CA ALA A 79 -0.31 8.79 21.89
C ALA A 79 -0.56 7.39 21.31
N PRO A 80 -1.59 6.67 21.79
CA PRO A 80 -2.04 5.47 21.13
C PRO A 80 -2.44 5.77 19.68
N PRO A 81 -2.44 4.77 18.80
CA PRO A 81 -2.90 4.94 17.43
C PRO A 81 -4.33 5.48 17.37
N ARG A 82 -4.55 6.53 16.60
CA ARG A 82 -5.88 7.04 16.25
C ARG A 82 -6.52 6.11 15.23
N TRP A 83 -5.72 5.68 14.26
CA TRP A 83 -6.09 4.65 13.29
C TRP A 83 -4.84 3.95 12.75
N GLU A 84 -5.08 2.78 12.21
CA GLU A 84 -4.07 1.96 11.55
C GLU A 84 -4.60 1.44 10.22
N ALA A 85 -3.66 1.14 9.32
CA ALA A 85 -3.90 0.39 8.11
C ALA A 85 -2.82 -0.69 7.98
N SER A 86 -3.21 -1.88 7.57
CA SER A 86 -2.30 -3.01 7.40
C SER A 86 -2.42 -3.63 6.02
N PHE A 87 -1.29 -4.15 5.52
CA PHE A 87 -1.21 -4.73 4.17
C PHE A 87 -0.38 -6.00 4.24
N SER A 88 -0.93 -7.07 3.69
CA SER A 88 -0.23 -8.35 3.63
C SER A 88 0.86 -8.38 2.57
N HIS A 89 1.64 -9.45 2.55
CA HIS A 89 2.84 -9.65 1.76
C HIS A 89 2.69 -9.32 0.26
N TYR A 90 1.67 -9.85 -0.42
CA TYR A 90 1.54 -9.70 -1.88
C TYR A 90 0.81 -8.42 -2.32
N VAL A 91 0.49 -7.50 -1.40
CA VAL A 91 -0.11 -6.21 -1.79
C VAL A 91 0.88 -5.45 -2.68
N PRO A 92 0.50 -5.07 -3.90
CA PRO A 92 1.37 -4.28 -4.75
C PRO A 92 1.79 -2.96 -4.10
N VAL A 93 3.09 -2.70 -4.06
CA VAL A 93 3.66 -1.49 -3.41
C VAL A 93 3.14 -0.19 -4.02
N GLU A 94 2.66 -0.21 -5.24
CA GLU A 94 2.05 0.96 -5.88
C GLU A 94 0.74 1.37 -5.20
N LEU A 95 -0.01 0.39 -4.65
CA LEU A 95 -1.24 0.67 -3.89
C LEU A 95 -0.91 1.28 -2.53
N ILE A 96 0.07 0.70 -1.84
CA ILE A 96 0.57 1.21 -0.56
C ILE A 96 1.18 2.60 -0.77
N GLY A 97 1.98 2.78 -1.85
CA GLY A 97 2.59 4.06 -2.21
C GLY A 97 1.57 5.16 -2.49
N ALA A 98 0.50 4.86 -3.22
CA ALA A 98 -0.57 5.82 -3.48
C ALA A 98 -1.23 6.32 -2.17
N PHE A 99 -1.49 5.40 -1.24
CA PHE A 99 -2.04 5.70 0.07
C PHE A 99 -1.07 6.54 0.93
N THR A 100 0.18 6.10 1.07
CA THR A 100 1.17 6.74 1.95
C THR A 100 1.67 8.08 1.43
N GLN A 101 1.79 8.26 0.11
CA GLN A 101 2.17 9.54 -0.48
C GLN A 101 1.08 10.59 -0.33
N ALA A 102 -0.20 10.21 -0.42
CA ALA A 102 -1.31 11.13 -0.14
C ALA A 102 -1.28 11.60 1.32
N LEU A 103 -1.03 10.70 2.27
CA LEU A 103 -0.85 11.03 3.68
C LEU A 103 0.34 11.98 3.90
N ALA A 104 1.48 11.68 3.29
CA ALA A 104 2.68 12.50 3.43
C ALA A 104 2.50 13.90 2.84
N ALA A 105 1.81 14.03 1.71
CA ALA A 105 1.50 15.33 1.10
C ALA A 105 0.56 16.16 1.98
N ASP A 106 -0.50 15.55 2.50
CA ASP A 106 -1.48 16.24 3.36
C ASP A 106 -0.89 16.62 4.72
N ARG A 107 0.14 15.90 5.17
CA ARG A 107 0.85 16.22 6.40
C ARG A 107 1.35 17.67 6.43
N TYR A 108 1.76 18.22 5.30
CA TYR A 108 2.24 19.59 5.18
C TYR A 108 1.12 20.58 4.87
N THR A 109 0.08 20.16 4.17
CA THR A 109 -0.98 21.05 3.68
C THR A 109 -2.21 21.07 4.57
N ARG A 110 -2.51 19.94 5.23
CA ARG A 110 -3.75 19.73 6.00
C ARG A 110 -3.54 18.81 7.21
N PRO A 111 -2.59 19.14 8.12
CA PRO A 111 -2.19 18.25 9.21
C PRO A 111 -3.34 17.85 10.14
N GLU A 112 -4.33 18.71 10.33
CA GLU A 112 -5.49 18.44 11.19
C GLU A 112 -6.46 17.42 10.57
N GLU A 113 -6.56 17.41 9.24
CA GLU A 113 -7.48 16.52 8.55
C GLU A 113 -7.04 15.04 8.57
N ILE A 114 -5.76 14.75 8.89
CA ILE A 114 -5.24 13.40 8.98
C ILE A 114 -5.80 12.65 10.20
N VAL A 115 -6.06 13.39 11.28
CA VAL A 115 -6.58 12.86 12.55
C VAL A 115 -8.06 13.18 12.78
N ALA A 116 -8.63 14.09 11.98
CA ALA A 116 -10.02 14.47 12.10
C ALA A 116 -10.95 13.27 11.85
N GLU A 117 -12.10 13.29 12.51
CA GLU A 117 -13.18 12.37 12.13
C GLU A 117 -13.63 12.70 10.71
N ASP A 118 -13.58 11.67 9.86
CA ASP A 118 -14.04 11.84 8.50
C ASP A 118 -15.57 11.71 8.46
N THR A 119 -16.23 12.83 8.19
CA THR A 119 -17.68 12.88 7.98
C THR A 119 -18.06 12.58 6.53
N ALA A 120 -17.08 12.32 5.67
CA ALA A 120 -17.35 11.98 4.27
C ALA A 120 -18.06 10.64 4.17
N SER A 121 -19.01 10.57 3.26
CA SER A 121 -19.68 9.31 2.97
C SER A 121 -18.66 8.26 2.46
N PRO A 122 -18.77 6.99 2.89
CA PRO A 122 -17.99 5.89 2.34
C PRO A 122 -17.98 5.84 0.80
N THR A 123 -19.04 6.32 0.16
CA THR A 123 -19.16 6.40 -1.31
C THR A 123 -18.03 7.21 -1.97
N THR A 124 -17.39 8.13 -1.23
CA THR A 124 -16.25 8.90 -1.74
C THR A 124 -15.08 7.98 -2.10
N ALA A 125 -14.78 7.01 -1.24
CA ALA A 125 -13.71 6.04 -1.46
C ALA A 125 -13.96 5.14 -2.68
N TRP A 126 -15.22 4.87 -3.03
CA TRP A 126 -15.59 3.94 -4.10
C TRP A 126 -15.62 4.57 -5.49
N ARG A 127 -15.68 5.89 -5.59
CA ARG A 127 -15.84 6.60 -6.86
C ARG A 127 -14.86 6.17 -7.95
N PRO A 128 -13.54 5.98 -7.69
CA PRO A 128 -12.60 5.53 -8.72
C PRO A 128 -12.97 4.14 -9.27
N LEU A 129 -13.38 3.23 -8.39
CA LEU A 129 -13.73 1.85 -8.74
C LEU A 129 -15.00 1.79 -9.58
N LEU A 130 -16.04 2.53 -9.17
CA LEU A 130 -17.29 2.63 -9.93
C LEU A 130 -17.05 3.17 -11.34
N LYS A 131 -16.19 4.20 -11.49
CA LYS A 131 -15.78 4.73 -12.80
C LYS A 131 -15.03 3.69 -13.64
N ALA A 132 -14.31 2.78 -13.01
CA ALA A 132 -13.58 1.69 -13.67
C ALA A 132 -14.46 0.45 -13.94
N GLY A 133 -15.77 0.52 -13.69
CA GLY A 133 -16.72 -0.55 -13.99
C GLY A 133 -16.76 -1.67 -12.95
N TRP A 134 -16.30 -1.40 -11.73
CA TRP A 134 -16.47 -2.36 -10.63
C TRP A 134 -17.94 -2.49 -10.24
N HIS A 135 -18.35 -3.68 -9.86
CA HIS A 135 -19.72 -4.00 -9.50
C HIS A 135 -19.97 -3.81 -8.02
N LEU A 136 -20.93 -2.92 -7.69
CA LEU A 136 -21.35 -2.65 -6.32
C LEU A 136 -22.36 -3.72 -5.89
N GLN A 137 -22.16 -4.27 -4.71
CA GLN A 137 -23.07 -5.14 -4.00
C GLN A 137 -23.26 -4.61 -2.57
N GLU A 138 -24.49 -4.50 -2.14
CA GLU A 138 -24.83 -4.04 -0.79
C GLU A 138 -25.72 -5.09 -0.12
N ASP A 139 -25.42 -5.38 1.11
CA ASP A 139 -26.27 -6.15 2.01
C ASP A 139 -26.46 -5.41 3.34
N GLN A 140 -27.14 -6.03 4.29
CA GLN A 140 -27.39 -5.39 5.59
C GLN A 140 -26.14 -5.16 6.45
N TRP A 141 -25.00 -5.80 6.11
CA TRP A 141 -23.78 -5.79 6.90
C TRP A 141 -22.61 -5.12 6.18
N SER A 142 -22.65 -5.10 4.86
CA SER A 142 -21.51 -4.69 4.07
C SER A 142 -21.90 -4.04 2.74
N THR A 143 -20.96 -3.24 2.26
CA THR A 143 -20.94 -2.74 0.89
C THR A 143 -19.64 -3.13 0.25
N VAL A 144 -19.69 -3.87 -0.86
CA VAL A 144 -18.51 -4.44 -1.53
C VAL A 144 -18.53 -4.10 -3.00
N LEU A 145 -17.41 -3.63 -3.51
CA LEU A 145 -17.15 -3.50 -4.93
C LEU A 145 -16.27 -4.66 -5.38
N THR A 146 -16.68 -5.30 -6.45
CA THR A 146 -15.94 -6.41 -7.08
C THR A 146 -15.44 -5.99 -8.44
N SER A 147 -14.14 -6.27 -8.73
CA SER A 147 -13.53 -5.98 -10.03
C SER A 147 -14.25 -6.68 -11.19
N PRO A 148 -14.14 -6.17 -12.43
CA PRO A 148 -14.80 -6.78 -13.59
C PRO A 148 -14.40 -8.26 -13.84
N ASP A 149 -13.21 -8.67 -13.42
CA ASP A 149 -12.73 -10.06 -13.50
C ASP A 149 -13.10 -10.92 -12.27
N GLY A 150 -13.78 -10.31 -11.28
CA GLY A 150 -14.26 -10.98 -10.06
C GLY A 150 -13.18 -11.28 -9.00
N ARG A 151 -11.92 -10.92 -9.23
CA ARG A 151 -10.79 -11.35 -8.40
C ARG A 151 -10.46 -10.38 -7.26
N ALA A 152 -10.64 -9.09 -7.48
CA ALA A 152 -10.38 -8.07 -6.47
C ALA A 152 -11.70 -7.57 -5.86
N LYS A 153 -11.67 -7.37 -4.55
CA LYS A 153 -12.78 -6.78 -3.79
C LYS A 153 -12.26 -5.62 -2.95
N PHE A 154 -13.06 -4.56 -2.87
CA PHE A 154 -12.84 -3.45 -1.96
C PHE A 154 -14.17 -3.14 -1.26
N GLY A 155 -14.18 -3.07 0.06
CA GLY A 155 -15.44 -2.97 0.76
C GLY A 155 -15.36 -2.29 2.12
N TYR A 156 -16.56 -2.05 2.65
CA TYR A 156 -16.81 -1.53 3.96
C TYR A 156 -17.81 -2.43 4.68
N SER A 157 -17.39 -3.00 5.80
CA SER A 157 -18.22 -3.84 6.67
C SER A 157 -18.06 -3.37 8.11
N PRO A 158 -18.88 -2.43 8.58
CA PRO A 158 -18.74 -1.87 9.94
C PRO A 158 -19.05 -2.87 11.05
N ALA A 159 -19.75 -3.93 10.72
CA ALA A 159 -20.12 -4.96 11.67
C ALA A 159 -20.35 -6.30 10.99
N VAL A 160 -20.27 -7.36 11.77
CA VAL A 160 -20.63 -8.72 11.38
C VAL A 160 -21.63 -9.31 12.39
N PRO A 161 -22.48 -10.27 12.01
CA PRO A 161 -23.30 -10.99 12.96
C PRO A 161 -22.46 -11.97 13.78
N ASP A 162 -22.75 -12.09 15.09
CA ASP A 162 -22.26 -13.21 15.90
C ASP A 162 -23.10 -14.47 15.65
N GLU A 163 -22.83 -15.53 16.42
CA GLU A 163 -23.57 -16.81 16.34
C GLU A 163 -25.08 -16.66 16.65
N ASP A 164 -25.44 -15.65 17.44
CA ASP A 164 -26.82 -15.32 17.79
C ASP A 164 -27.46 -14.29 16.85
N GLY A 165 -26.74 -13.84 15.81
CA GLY A 165 -27.18 -12.82 14.86
C GLY A 165 -27.09 -11.38 15.42
N ARG A 166 -26.40 -11.16 16.55
CA ARG A 166 -26.17 -9.82 17.11
C ARG A 166 -25.05 -9.12 16.37
N ARG A 167 -25.15 -7.80 16.31
CA ARG A 167 -24.17 -6.95 15.65
C ARG A 167 -22.88 -6.85 16.48
N ILE A 168 -21.76 -7.30 15.91
CA ILE A 168 -20.39 -7.04 16.42
C ILE A 168 -19.72 -6.00 15.53
N GLU A 169 -19.34 -4.87 16.10
CA GLU A 169 -18.63 -3.83 15.37
C GLU A 169 -17.17 -4.21 15.13
N LEU A 170 -16.67 -3.94 13.92
CA LEU A 170 -15.28 -4.20 13.54
C LEU A 170 -14.41 -2.97 13.77
N SER A 171 -13.22 -3.17 14.34
CA SER A 171 -12.21 -2.12 14.47
C SER A 171 -11.63 -1.70 13.12
N GLU A 172 -11.58 -2.61 12.16
CA GLU A 172 -11.07 -2.43 10.81
C GLU A 172 -12.18 -2.74 9.78
N PRO A 173 -13.16 -1.84 9.63
CA PRO A 173 -14.33 -2.08 8.78
C PRO A 173 -14.03 -1.99 7.29
N TRP A 174 -12.94 -1.32 6.90
CA TRP A 174 -12.53 -1.22 5.51
C TRP A 174 -11.57 -2.33 5.15
N PHE A 175 -11.77 -2.93 4.01
CA PHE A 175 -10.90 -3.98 3.51
C PHE A 175 -10.74 -3.94 1.99
N ALA A 176 -9.59 -4.46 1.55
CA ALA A 176 -9.37 -4.87 0.18
C ALA A 176 -8.81 -6.29 0.20
N ARG A 177 -9.17 -7.10 -0.78
CA ARG A 177 -8.56 -8.42 -0.96
C ARG A 177 -8.55 -8.83 -2.40
N VAL A 178 -7.56 -9.62 -2.75
CA VAL A 178 -7.49 -10.33 -4.01
C VAL A 178 -7.39 -11.81 -3.72
N THR A 179 -8.15 -12.60 -4.46
CA THR A 179 -8.09 -14.05 -4.39
C THR A 179 -7.63 -14.61 -5.72
N CYS A 180 -6.61 -15.45 -5.68
CA CYS A 180 -6.13 -16.24 -6.80
C CYS A 180 -6.77 -17.63 -6.80
N GLU A 181 -6.42 -18.49 -7.75
CA GLU A 181 -6.95 -19.87 -7.81
C GLU A 181 -6.42 -20.75 -6.66
N THR A 182 -5.28 -20.37 -6.12
CA THR A 182 -4.68 -20.97 -4.93
C THR A 182 -4.37 -19.85 -3.95
N TRP A 183 -4.17 -20.17 -2.65
CA TRP A 183 -3.82 -19.20 -1.62
C TRP A 183 -2.51 -18.44 -1.92
N GLU A 184 -1.63 -19.00 -2.74
CA GLU A 184 -0.41 -18.35 -3.19
C GLU A 184 -0.75 -17.14 -4.06
N GLY A 185 -0.33 -15.98 -3.62
CA GLY A 185 -0.62 -14.70 -4.28
C GLY A 185 -1.91 -14.01 -3.80
N ASP A 186 -2.67 -14.64 -2.93
CA ASP A 186 -3.75 -13.97 -2.22
C ASP A 186 -3.18 -12.86 -1.34
N TRP A 187 -3.88 -11.74 -1.32
CA TRP A 187 -3.50 -10.66 -0.43
C TRP A 187 -4.71 -9.92 0.13
N HIS A 188 -4.49 -9.28 1.24
CA HIS A 188 -5.50 -8.42 1.88
C HIS A 188 -4.86 -7.13 2.40
N ALA A 189 -5.70 -6.13 2.52
CA ALA A 189 -5.42 -4.90 3.24
C ALA A 189 -6.63 -4.59 4.12
N SER A 190 -6.39 -4.08 5.32
CA SER A 190 -7.42 -3.62 6.24
C SER A 190 -7.13 -2.19 6.71
N PHE A 191 -8.20 -1.45 7.02
CA PHE A 191 -8.08 -0.06 7.43
C PHE A 191 -9.07 0.19 8.58
N GLY A 192 -8.55 0.84 9.63
CA GLY A 192 -9.32 1.21 10.80
C GLY A 192 -10.50 2.13 10.48
N ALA A 193 -11.52 2.11 11.33
CA ALA A 193 -12.75 2.90 11.15
C ALA A 193 -12.48 4.41 11.02
N ALA A 194 -11.45 4.91 11.68
CA ALA A 194 -11.10 6.33 11.67
C ALA A 194 -10.13 6.74 10.54
N VAL A 195 -9.81 5.83 9.59
CA VAL A 195 -9.04 6.19 8.40
C VAL A 195 -9.87 7.10 7.51
N PRO A 196 -9.41 8.33 7.19
CA PRO A 196 -10.18 9.24 6.35
C PRO A 196 -10.43 8.67 4.94
N ALA A 197 -11.69 8.71 4.47
CA ALA A 197 -12.14 8.14 3.19
C ALA A 197 -11.36 8.67 1.98
N ARG A 198 -10.85 9.89 2.05
CA ARG A 198 -10.01 10.46 0.98
C ARG A 198 -8.74 9.65 0.74
N TYR A 199 -8.08 9.11 1.78
CA TYR A 199 -6.88 8.26 1.59
C TYR A 199 -7.24 6.90 1.02
N LEU A 200 -8.39 6.36 1.43
CA LEU A 200 -8.98 5.18 0.81
C LEU A 200 -9.27 5.40 -0.67
N THR A 201 -9.63 6.65 -1.06
CA THR A 201 -9.83 7.01 -2.47
C THR A 201 -8.55 6.87 -3.29
N PHE A 202 -7.38 7.22 -2.74
CA PHE A 202 -6.10 7.04 -3.44
C PHE A 202 -5.74 5.56 -3.58
N PHE A 203 -5.97 4.76 -2.54
CA PHE A 203 -5.79 3.31 -2.61
C PHE A 203 -6.74 2.69 -3.67
N ALA A 204 -8.01 3.06 -3.64
CA ALA A 204 -9.02 2.62 -4.60
C ALA A 204 -8.69 3.07 -6.04
N ALA A 205 -8.16 4.28 -6.23
CA ALA A 205 -7.69 4.74 -7.53
C ALA A 205 -6.52 3.87 -8.05
N GLY A 206 -5.62 3.46 -7.16
CA GLY A 206 -4.56 2.51 -7.48
C GLY A 206 -5.11 1.15 -7.93
N LEU A 207 -6.15 0.63 -7.25
CA LEU A 207 -6.85 -0.60 -7.65
C LEU A 207 -7.54 -0.48 -9.02
N ALA A 208 -8.13 0.69 -9.29
CA ALA A 208 -8.83 0.98 -10.53
C ALA A 208 -7.87 1.22 -11.71
N ASP A 209 -6.61 1.52 -11.45
CA ASP A 209 -5.63 1.86 -12.48
C ASP A 209 -5.25 0.63 -13.30
N THR A 210 -5.56 0.66 -14.59
CA THR A 210 -5.26 -0.40 -15.56
C THR A 210 -3.86 -0.30 -16.15
N ALA A 211 -3.10 0.77 -15.86
CA ALA A 211 -1.74 0.92 -16.32
C ALA A 211 -0.87 -0.24 -15.82
N PRO A 212 -0.14 -0.92 -16.71
CA PRO A 212 0.67 -2.06 -16.32
C PRO A 212 1.84 -1.62 -15.44
N VAL A 213 2.24 -2.50 -14.52
CA VAL A 213 3.41 -2.30 -13.67
C VAL A 213 4.53 -3.25 -14.03
N SER A 214 5.77 -2.80 -13.89
CA SER A 214 6.94 -3.60 -14.18
C SER A 214 7.32 -4.51 -13.02
N ARG A 215 7.59 -5.80 -13.32
CA ARG A 215 8.03 -6.83 -12.36
C ARG A 215 9.12 -7.69 -12.96
N LYS A 216 9.96 -8.30 -12.12
CA LYS A 216 10.64 -9.54 -12.53
C LYS A 216 9.58 -10.64 -12.60
N ARG A 217 9.66 -11.51 -13.60
CA ARG A 217 8.71 -12.63 -13.76
C ARG A 217 8.61 -13.48 -12.47
N SER A 218 9.74 -13.69 -11.79
CA SER A 218 9.81 -14.43 -10.52
C SER A 218 9.11 -13.76 -9.34
N GLN A 219 8.77 -12.48 -9.43
CA GLN A 219 8.04 -11.75 -8.38
C GLN A 219 6.52 -11.83 -8.52
N ILE A 220 6.05 -12.36 -9.65
CA ILE A 220 4.62 -12.52 -9.90
C ILE A 220 4.19 -13.85 -9.28
N PRO A 221 3.15 -13.88 -8.43
CA PRO A 221 2.61 -15.12 -7.91
C PRO A 221 2.21 -16.07 -9.06
N THR A 222 2.58 -17.34 -8.94
CA THR A 222 2.32 -18.33 -10.02
C THR A 222 0.87 -18.36 -10.48
N PRO A 223 -0.15 -18.35 -9.58
CA PRO A 223 -1.55 -18.31 -10.01
C PRO A 223 -1.93 -17.03 -10.75
N ALA A 224 -1.28 -15.90 -10.44
CA ALA A 224 -1.54 -14.66 -11.15
C ALA A 224 -1.02 -14.68 -12.59
N LEU A 225 0.00 -15.47 -12.91
CA LEU A 225 0.53 -15.62 -14.27
C LEU A 225 -0.49 -16.18 -15.28
N SER A 226 -1.45 -16.98 -14.82
CA SER A 226 -2.51 -17.56 -15.67
C SER A 226 -3.65 -16.58 -15.95
N THR A 227 -3.78 -15.52 -15.16
CA THR A 227 -4.94 -14.63 -15.16
C THR A 227 -4.60 -13.18 -15.49
N ALA A 228 -3.40 -12.73 -15.13
CA ALA A 228 -2.90 -11.42 -15.50
C ALA A 228 -2.44 -11.37 -16.95
N THR A 229 -2.57 -10.22 -17.58
CA THR A 229 -1.88 -9.94 -18.84
C THR A 229 -0.42 -9.65 -18.54
N VAL A 230 0.46 -10.54 -18.99
CA VAL A 230 1.92 -10.42 -18.80
C VAL A 230 2.59 -10.28 -20.15
N ARG A 231 3.32 -9.18 -20.38
CA ARG A 231 4.08 -8.95 -21.63
C ARG A 231 5.52 -8.55 -21.33
N PRO A 232 6.49 -8.87 -22.20
CA PRO A 232 7.87 -8.42 -22.02
C PRO A 232 7.94 -6.89 -21.87
N ALA A 233 8.73 -6.42 -20.90
CA ALA A 233 9.01 -5.00 -20.77
C ALA A 233 10.11 -4.59 -21.77
N ARG A 234 9.95 -3.43 -22.42
CA ARG A 234 11.01 -2.82 -23.23
C ARG A 234 11.91 -1.99 -22.31
N GLY A 235 13.12 -1.66 -22.75
CA GLY A 235 14.09 -0.95 -21.92
C GLY A 235 13.57 0.36 -21.31
N GLU A 236 12.72 1.09 -22.03
CA GLU A 236 12.05 2.31 -21.59
C GLU A 236 10.94 2.09 -20.52
N ASP A 237 10.38 0.89 -20.48
CA ASP A 237 9.31 0.51 -19.54
C ASP A 237 9.87 0.10 -18.16
N VAL A 238 11.19 -0.03 -18.01
CA VAL A 238 11.81 -0.55 -16.80
C VAL A 238 12.35 0.60 -15.92
N PRO A 239 11.66 1.00 -14.85
CA PRO A 239 12.20 1.97 -13.92
C PRO A 239 13.47 1.42 -13.27
N ARG A 240 14.42 2.31 -12.96
CA ARG A 240 15.63 1.93 -12.23
C ARG A 240 15.25 1.41 -10.85
N ARG A 241 15.47 0.12 -10.60
CA ARG A 241 15.08 -0.57 -9.37
C ARG A 241 16.26 -0.70 -8.43
N PHE A 242 15.94 -0.73 -7.15
CA PHE A 242 16.87 -1.13 -6.09
C PHE A 242 16.26 -2.35 -5.40
N SER A 243 17.05 -3.39 -5.17
CA SER A 243 16.66 -4.48 -4.28
C SER A 243 16.54 -3.95 -2.84
N ALA A 244 15.85 -4.68 -1.96
CA ALA A 244 15.77 -4.28 -0.54
C ALA A 244 17.15 -4.12 0.09
N VAL A 245 18.13 -4.97 -0.31
CA VAL A 245 19.53 -4.91 0.16
C VAL A 245 20.26 -3.68 -0.41
N GLU A 246 20.09 -3.40 -1.71
CA GLU A 246 20.67 -2.20 -2.35
C GLU A 246 20.03 -0.92 -1.82
N PHE A 247 18.70 -0.96 -1.55
CA PHE A 247 17.98 0.14 -0.94
C PHE A 247 18.51 0.42 0.47
N ALA A 248 18.66 -0.61 1.31
CA ALA A 248 19.26 -0.49 2.63
C ALA A 248 20.71 0.00 2.53
N GLY A 249 21.51 -0.55 1.59
CA GLY A 249 22.88 -0.10 1.34
C GLY A 249 22.97 1.38 0.90
N ALA A 250 22.04 1.85 0.06
CA ALA A 250 21.97 3.23 -0.40
C ALA A 250 21.55 4.20 0.72
N LEU A 251 20.65 3.78 1.62
CA LEU A 251 20.24 4.56 2.80
C LEU A 251 21.35 4.73 3.82
N PHE A 252 22.27 3.76 3.93
CA PHE A 252 23.34 3.73 4.93
C PHE A 252 24.72 4.06 4.37
N ASN A 253 24.84 4.45 3.09
CA ASN A 253 26.12 4.85 2.52
C ASN A 253 26.36 6.35 2.81
N PRO A 254 27.27 6.72 3.74
CA PRO A 254 27.51 8.11 4.14
C PRO A 254 28.07 9.00 3.01
N ALA A 255 28.48 8.41 1.87
CA ALA A 255 29.07 9.17 0.75
C ALA A 255 28.07 10.10 0.02
N HIS A 256 26.77 10.02 0.29
CA HIS A 256 25.77 10.90 -0.34
C HIS A 256 25.28 12.05 0.56
N SER A 257 25.71 12.14 1.82
CA SER A 257 25.31 13.22 2.75
C SER A 257 26.21 14.48 2.70
N GLU A 258 27.27 14.51 1.88
CA GLU A 258 28.24 15.63 1.86
C GLU A 258 28.11 16.60 0.67
N GLN A 259 27.09 16.53 -0.15
CA GLN A 259 26.88 17.52 -1.23
C GLN A 259 25.70 18.45 -0.92
N GLY A 260 25.93 19.42 -0.06
CA GLY A 260 24.91 20.44 0.22
C GLY A 260 25.30 21.51 1.23
N ASN A 261 26.58 21.89 1.30
CA ASN A 261 26.95 23.07 2.09
C ASN A 261 26.97 24.30 1.16
N PRO A 262 26.02 25.25 1.29
CA PRO A 262 26.05 26.46 0.48
C PRO A 262 27.27 27.33 0.86
N PRO A 263 27.92 28.00 -0.10
CA PRO A 263 29.10 28.81 0.17
C PRO A 263 28.75 29.98 1.10
N ARG A 264 29.47 30.12 2.22
CA ARG A 264 29.41 31.28 3.09
C ARG A 264 29.84 32.52 2.27
N ARG A 265 28.88 33.45 2.06
CA ARG A 265 29.20 34.81 1.60
C ARG A 265 29.97 35.53 2.71
N ARG A 266 31.15 36.06 2.32
CA ARG A 266 31.89 37.09 3.07
C ARG A 266 31.23 38.46 2.81
#